data_f40e3787171412f042b3b6e823974790
#
_entry.id   f40e3787171412f042b3b6e823974790
#
_cell.length_a   1.000
_cell.length_b   1.000
_cell.length_c   1.000
_cell.angle_alpha   90.00
_cell.angle_beta   90.00
_cell.angle_gamma   90.00
#
_symmetry.space_group_name_H-M   'P 1'
#
loop_
_entity.id
_entity.type
_entity.pdbx_description
1 polymer ?
#
loop_
_entity_poly.entity_id
_entity_poly.type
_entity_poly.pdbx_seq_one_letter_code
_entity_poly.pdbx_strand_id
1 'polypeptide(L)'
;MSINTNIKNDTHKDYRLKLLVLREFYPAVLGNVVYLGVTSFSTDIYADTSEIEVFNDAVILPPQNLNDDLVVLIMGESSLVSRYSAYGYHKPTTPLMAEVFNQKNGGCIINNSHSSASFTMDSIPMTLSFNIPESNDNLFINKSIIEMAKYNNYKTYWLASYRQGIKGSSNAKFGFIARKSDVIDFTDKIHDINLSELLEQYLKKDNAPKKFIFIHLRGSHQPYSDGYDEIDKQALPDAEDYDLTIHHTDRTVKAIYDVVNKYSRNYSIIYTSDHGEIVNVGHGMSSGIDQFLIPFMFISTNNRFDCQFIESFRSSNGYLSGLMNKYILSNLLGYQIDQAILDKEKNNDRILLSDRQNMLFLDYLELNKQP
;
A
#
# COMPACT_ATOMS: atom_id res chain seq x y z
N MET A 1 27.67 -32.65 5.11
CA MET A 1 26.26 -32.20 5.06
C MET A 1 26.11 -31.43 3.77
N SER A 2 25.51 -32.04 2.74
CA SER A 2 25.24 -31.35 1.49
C SER A 2 24.10 -30.34 1.73
N ILE A 3 24.40 -29.07 1.67
CA ILE A 3 23.38 -28.01 1.61
C ILE A 3 22.66 -28.23 0.29
N ASN A 4 21.43 -28.72 0.38
CA ASN A 4 20.61 -28.96 -0.79
C ASN A 4 20.29 -27.60 -1.44
N THR A 5 20.95 -27.29 -2.54
CA THR A 5 20.89 -26.02 -3.27
C THR A 5 19.59 -25.83 -4.07
N ASN A 6 18.54 -26.59 -3.80
CA ASN A 6 17.23 -26.41 -4.40
C ASN A 6 16.46 -25.21 -3.81
N ILE A 7 17.16 -24.10 -3.60
CA ILE A 7 16.57 -22.81 -3.19
C ILE A 7 15.62 -22.27 -4.30
N LYS A 8 15.86 -22.66 -5.56
CA LYS A 8 14.99 -22.29 -6.69
C LYS A 8 13.57 -22.87 -6.66
N ASN A 9 13.35 -23.97 -5.94
CA ASN A 9 12.04 -24.64 -5.91
C ASN A 9 11.25 -24.35 -4.62
N ASP A 10 11.78 -23.57 -3.71
CA ASP A 10 11.12 -23.24 -2.45
C ASP A 10 10.57 -21.79 -2.52
N THR A 11 9.77 -21.53 -3.58
CA THR A 11 9.09 -20.26 -3.83
C THR A 11 8.07 -19.91 -2.73
N HIS A 12 7.76 -20.90 -1.88
CA HIS A 12 6.69 -20.79 -0.87
C HIS A 12 7.14 -20.31 0.50
N LYS A 13 8.44 -20.02 0.72
CA LYS A 13 8.94 -19.59 2.02
C LYS A 13 9.74 -18.31 1.90
N ASP A 14 9.59 -17.43 2.88
CA ASP A 14 10.35 -16.18 2.93
C ASP A 14 11.86 -16.47 2.93
N TYR A 15 12.48 -16.29 1.79
CA TYR A 15 13.89 -16.53 1.55
C TYR A 15 14.80 -15.78 2.54
N ARG A 16 14.40 -14.57 2.95
CA ARG A 16 15.17 -13.79 3.92
C ARG A 16 15.11 -14.37 5.32
N LEU A 17 13.98 -14.97 5.72
CA LEU A 17 13.88 -15.63 7.02
C LEU A 17 14.85 -16.81 7.11
N LYS A 18 14.96 -17.60 6.03
CA LYS A 18 15.94 -18.68 5.94
C LYS A 18 17.40 -18.17 6.01
N LEU A 19 17.68 -17.03 5.40
CA LEU A 19 18.99 -16.41 5.47
C LEU A 19 19.31 -15.82 6.85
N LEU A 20 18.32 -15.27 7.55
CA LEU A 20 18.47 -14.80 8.93
C LEU A 20 18.72 -15.97 9.89
N VAL A 21 18.01 -17.07 9.74
CA VAL A 21 18.22 -18.30 10.51
C VAL A 21 19.64 -18.85 10.26
N LEU A 22 20.12 -18.85 9.01
CA LEU A 22 21.52 -19.23 8.72
C LEU A 22 22.54 -18.32 9.39
N ARG A 23 22.24 -17.01 9.50
CA ARG A 23 23.10 -16.06 10.21
C ARG A 23 23.21 -16.35 11.70
N GLU A 24 22.10 -16.78 12.32
CA GLU A 24 22.06 -17.11 13.76
C GLU A 24 22.71 -18.46 14.10
N PHE A 25 22.76 -19.38 13.13
CA PHE A 25 23.38 -20.70 13.30
C PHE A 25 24.90 -20.68 13.43
N TYR A 26 25.57 -19.61 13.00
CA TYR A 26 27.03 -19.48 13.02
C TYR A 26 27.48 -18.37 13.97
N PRO A 27 28.65 -18.49 14.64
CA PRO A 27 29.18 -17.42 15.46
C PRO A 27 29.26 -16.10 14.69
N ALA A 28 28.97 -15.00 15.34
CA ALA A 28 28.68 -13.67 14.80
C ALA A 28 29.37 -13.21 13.51
N VAL A 29 30.70 -13.45 13.40
CA VAL A 29 31.45 -13.06 12.20
C VAL A 29 31.24 -14.02 11.04
N LEU A 30 31.20 -15.32 11.31
CA LEU A 30 31.04 -16.35 10.28
C LEU A 30 29.62 -16.35 9.73
N GLY A 31 28.62 -16.13 10.58
CA GLY A 31 27.21 -15.98 10.18
C GLY A 31 27.00 -14.79 9.24
N ASN A 32 27.65 -13.67 9.49
CA ASN A 32 27.58 -12.51 8.60
C ASN A 32 28.29 -12.76 7.27
N VAL A 33 29.42 -13.44 7.24
CA VAL A 33 30.12 -13.81 6.00
C VAL A 33 29.32 -14.80 5.17
N VAL A 34 28.73 -15.81 5.81
CA VAL A 34 27.83 -16.77 5.13
C VAL A 34 26.59 -16.05 4.59
N TYR A 35 25.98 -15.17 5.38
CA TYR A 35 24.84 -14.36 4.94
C TYR A 35 25.20 -13.50 3.73
N LEU A 36 26.30 -12.75 3.79
CA LEU A 36 26.78 -11.93 2.67
C LEU A 36 27.15 -12.77 1.45
N GLY A 37 27.80 -13.91 1.65
CA GLY A 37 28.14 -14.83 0.56
C GLY A 37 26.89 -15.36 -0.15
N VAL A 38 25.93 -15.87 0.61
CA VAL A 38 24.68 -16.40 0.04
C VAL A 38 23.84 -15.30 -0.62
N THR A 39 23.77 -14.11 -0.04
CA THR A 39 23.04 -12.99 -0.65
C THR A 39 23.71 -12.44 -1.91
N SER A 40 25.07 -12.48 -1.99
CA SER A 40 25.81 -12.02 -3.16
C SER A 40 25.75 -12.97 -4.35
N PHE A 41 25.57 -14.27 -4.10
CA PHE A 41 25.55 -15.31 -5.14
C PHE A 41 24.14 -15.86 -5.41
N SER A 42 23.15 -15.55 -4.61
CA SER A 42 21.77 -15.94 -4.88
C SER A 42 21.18 -15.06 -5.97
N THR A 43 20.62 -15.66 -7.00
CA THR A 43 19.71 -14.97 -7.90
C THR A 43 18.55 -14.41 -7.07
N ASP A 44 18.39 -13.11 -7.04
CA ASP A 44 17.30 -12.44 -6.36
C ASP A 44 15.99 -12.84 -7.08
N ILE A 45 15.20 -13.75 -6.47
CA ILE A 45 13.91 -14.19 -7.02
C ILE A 45 12.95 -13.01 -7.23
N TYR A 46 13.18 -11.93 -6.51
CA TYR A 46 12.40 -10.70 -6.66
C TYR A 46 12.89 -9.82 -7.82
N ALA A 47 14.02 -10.14 -8.44
CA ALA A 47 14.49 -9.47 -9.66
C ALA A 47 13.80 -9.98 -10.93
N ASP A 48 13.02 -11.05 -10.84
CA ASP A 48 12.26 -11.58 -11.97
C ASP A 48 11.20 -10.58 -12.41
N THR A 49 11.22 -10.23 -13.69
CA THR A 49 10.27 -9.32 -14.34
C THR A 49 9.29 -10.06 -15.25
N SER A 50 9.35 -11.40 -15.32
CA SER A 50 8.42 -12.21 -16.10
C SER A 50 6.99 -12.01 -15.60
N GLU A 51 6.04 -11.94 -16.53
CA GLU A 51 4.62 -11.83 -16.17
C GLU A 51 4.10 -13.18 -15.66
N ILE A 52 3.31 -13.12 -14.59
CA ILE A 52 2.60 -14.28 -14.07
C ILE A 52 1.32 -14.46 -14.87
N GLU A 53 1.05 -15.69 -15.34
CA GLU A 53 -0.11 -15.96 -16.19
C GLU A 53 -1.38 -16.31 -15.42
N VAL A 54 -1.26 -16.80 -14.18
CA VAL A 54 -2.35 -17.34 -13.39
C VAL A 54 -3.07 -16.25 -12.62
N PHE A 55 -4.39 -16.17 -12.73
CA PHE A 55 -5.23 -15.35 -11.86
C PHE A 55 -5.49 -16.08 -10.54
N ASN A 56 -5.73 -15.30 -9.48
CA ASN A 56 -6.21 -15.87 -8.24
C ASN A 56 -7.65 -16.40 -8.40
N ASP A 57 -7.98 -17.47 -7.71
CA ASP A 57 -9.30 -18.13 -7.79
C ASP A 57 -10.47 -17.22 -7.40
N ALA A 58 -10.20 -16.14 -6.65
CA ALA A 58 -11.21 -15.14 -6.33
C ALA A 58 -11.63 -14.28 -7.53
N VAL A 59 -10.87 -14.27 -8.62
CA VAL A 59 -11.09 -13.39 -9.77
C VAL A 59 -11.90 -14.09 -10.86
N ILE A 60 -13.05 -13.52 -11.19
CA ILE A 60 -13.92 -14.00 -12.26
C ILE A 60 -13.54 -13.35 -13.59
N LEU A 61 -13.30 -14.16 -14.62
CA LEU A 61 -12.92 -13.74 -15.97
C LEU A 61 -14.09 -13.89 -16.95
N PRO A 62 -14.12 -13.11 -18.04
CA PRO A 62 -13.23 -11.99 -18.38
C PRO A 62 -13.60 -10.71 -17.60
N PRO A 63 -12.71 -9.71 -17.54
CA PRO A 63 -13.05 -8.41 -16.96
C PRO A 63 -14.14 -7.72 -17.79
N GLN A 64 -14.98 -6.94 -17.12
CA GLN A 64 -16.06 -6.18 -17.74
C GLN A 64 -15.56 -4.81 -18.22
N ASN A 65 -16.11 -4.30 -19.33
CA ASN A 65 -15.81 -2.95 -19.86
C ASN A 65 -16.58 -1.81 -19.17
N LEU A 66 -16.79 -1.92 -17.86
CA LEU A 66 -17.60 -0.98 -17.07
C LEU A 66 -16.75 -0.26 -16.00
N ASN A 67 -15.48 -0.14 -16.23
CA ASN A 67 -14.44 0.37 -15.35
C ASN A 67 -14.06 1.81 -15.69
N ASP A 68 -13.35 2.45 -14.79
CA ASP A 68 -12.83 3.79 -14.96
C ASP A 68 -11.67 3.85 -15.95
N ASP A 69 -11.52 5.00 -16.61
CA ASP A 69 -10.39 5.25 -17.51
C ASP A 69 -9.10 5.52 -16.72
N LEU A 70 -9.25 6.04 -15.50
CA LEU A 70 -8.13 6.34 -14.62
C LEU A 70 -8.42 5.86 -13.20
N VAL A 71 -7.63 4.89 -12.75
CA VAL A 71 -7.65 4.41 -11.36
C VAL A 71 -6.35 4.81 -10.69
N VAL A 72 -6.44 5.54 -9.58
CA VAL A 72 -5.29 6.03 -8.82
C VAL A 72 -5.35 5.49 -7.39
N LEU A 73 -4.30 4.79 -6.97
CA LEU A 73 -4.07 4.45 -5.58
C LEU A 73 -2.94 5.31 -5.03
N ILE A 74 -3.25 6.19 -4.10
CA ILE A 74 -2.27 6.97 -3.35
C ILE A 74 -2.02 6.24 -2.04
N MET A 75 -0.82 5.71 -1.89
CA MET A 75 -0.37 5.01 -0.70
C MET A 75 0.46 5.96 0.17
N GLY A 76 -0.09 6.35 1.31
CA GLY A 76 0.64 7.02 2.38
C GLY A 76 1.62 6.06 3.05
N GLU A 77 2.50 6.60 3.85
CA GLU A 77 3.52 5.89 4.63
C GLU A 77 3.40 6.30 6.09
N SER A 78 3.34 5.33 7.01
CA SER A 78 3.34 5.58 8.46
C SER A 78 2.23 6.55 8.94
N SER A 79 1.03 6.54 8.32
CA SER A 79 -0.02 7.52 8.56
C SER A 79 -1.06 7.04 9.58
N LEU A 80 -1.03 7.64 10.78
CA LEU A 80 -1.96 7.33 11.87
C LEU A 80 -3.26 8.14 11.74
N VAL A 81 -4.39 7.45 11.59
CA VAL A 81 -5.71 8.06 11.34
C VAL A 81 -6.16 9.04 12.43
N SER A 82 -5.80 8.82 13.70
CA SER A 82 -6.17 9.71 14.81
C SER A 82 -5.51 11.10 14.76
N ARG A 83 -4.56 11.31 13.83
CA ARG A 83 -3.91 12.61 13.58
C ARG A 83 -4.51 13.38 12.39
N TYR A 84 -5.59 12.88 11.81
CA TYR A 84 -6.28 13.48 10.68
C TYR A 84 -7.50 14.29 11.15
N SER A 85 -7.53 15.60 10.89
CA SER A 85 -8.69 16.44 11.22
C SER A 85 -9.96 16.02 10.47
N ALA A 86 -9.83 15.41 9.29
CA ALA A 86 -10.94 14.79 8.56
C ALA A 86 -11.63 13.66 9.34
N TYR A 87 -10.95 13.06 10.34
CA TYR A 87 -11.49 12.06 11.26
C TYR A 87 -11.72 12.59 12.68
N GLY A 88 -11.66 13.92 12.86
CA GLY A 88 -11.98 14.56 14.14
C GLY A 88 -10.78 14.94 15.01
N TYR A 89 -9.56 14.86 14.51
CA TYR A 89 -8.40 15.41 15.23
C TYR A 89 -8.55 16.91 15.42
N HIS A 90 -8.17 17.42 16.58
CA HIS A 90 -8.42 18.81 16.99
C HIS A 90 -7.60 19.85 16.23
N LYS A 91 -6.41 19.50 15.70
CA LYS A 91 -5.60 20.39 14.86
C LYS A 91 -6.01 20.22 13.38
N PRO A 92 -6.02 21.29 12.57
CA PRO A 92 -6.47 21.23 11.18
C PRO A 92 -5.39 20.61 10.25
N THR A 93 -5.07 19.36 10.46
CA THR A 93 -4.02 18.64 9.72
C THR A 93 -4.45 18.21 8.31
N THR A 94 -5.76 17.99 8.06
CA THR A 94 -6.25 17.48 6.77
C THR A 94 -7.51 18.18 6.25
N PRO A 95 -7.56 19.54 6.21
CA PRO A 95 -8.74 20.27 5.75
C PRO A 95 -9.02 20.08 4.25
N LEU A 96 -7.97 19.96 3.41
CA LEU A 96 -8.11 19.84 1.97
C LEU A 96 -8.60 18.43 1.57
N MET A 97 -8.13 17.39 2.23
CA MET A 97 -8.65 16.03 2.04
C MET A 97 -10.10 15.93 2.49
N ALA A 98 -10.48 16.59 3.60
CA ALA A 98 -11.86 16.65 4.05
C ALA A 98 -12.76 17.33 3.00
N GLU A 99 -12.26 18.33 2.27
CA GLU A 99 -12.96 18.96 1.16
C GLU A 99 -13.09 18.02 -0.05
N VAL A 100 -11.99 17.38 -0.46
CA VAL A 100 -11.96 16.49 -1.63
C VAL A 100 -12.87 15.29 -1.44
N PHE A 101 -12.73 14.59 -0.31
CA PHE A 101 -13.40 13.31 -0.08
C PHE A 101 -14.75 13.42 0.64
N ASN A 102 -15.36 14.60 0.68
CA ASN A 102 -16.69 14.73 1.27
C ASN A 102 -17.80 14.15 0.37
N GLN A 103 -18.90 13.77 0.99
CA GLN A 103 -20.04 13.15 0.30
C GLN A 103 -20.69 14.07 -0.75
N LYS A 104 -20.60 15.40 -0.60
CA LYS A 104 -21.17 16.34 -1.58
C LYS A 104 -20.42 16.28 -2.91
N ASN A 105 -19.15 15.91 -2.87
CA ASN A 105 -18.31 15.73 -4.05
C ASN A 105 -18.30 14.27 -4.56
N GLY A 106 -19.14 13.38 -4.00
CA GLY A 106 -19.15 11.96 -4.31
C GLY A 106 -18.02 11.17 -3.62
N GLY A 107 -17.37 11.78 -2.64
CA GLY A 107 -16.28 11.17 -1.88
C GLY A 107 -16.75 10.47 -0.60
N CYS A 108 -15.86 9.70 -0.01
CA CYS A 108 -16.06 8.95 1.21
C CYS A 108 -14.85 9.06 2.14
N ILE A 109 -15.10 9.34 3.41
CA ILE A 109 -14.14 9.23 4.50
C ILE A 109 -14.59 8.02 5.32
N ILE A 110 -13.83 6.93 5.25
CA ILE A 110 -14.20 5.64 5.80
C ILE A 110 -13.55 5.49 7.19
N ASN A 111 -14.39 5.37 8.21
CA ASN A 111 -13.94 5.14 9.57
C ASN A 111 -13.54 3.68 9.82
N ASN A 112 -12.79 3.43 10.90
CA ASN A 112 -12.42 2.10 11.36
C ASN A 112 -11.72 1.28 10.26
N SER A 113 -10.64 1.84 9.71
CA SER A 113 -9.78 1.12 8.78
C SER A 113 -8.45 0.76 9.45
N HIS A 114 -7.91 -0.41 9.09
CA HIS A 114 -6.60 -0.84 9.57
C HIS A 114 -5.77 -1.48 8.46
N SER A 115 -4.46 -1.42 8.60
CA SER A 115 -3.50 -2.07 7.69
C SER A 115 -3.46 -3.58 7.92
N SER A 116 -2.98 -4.30 6.91
CA SER A 116 -2.78 -5.75 6.99
C SER A 116 -1.49 -6.15 7.70
N ALA A 117 -0.54 -5.21 7.86
CA ALA A 117 0.73 -5.42 8.56
C ALA A 117 1.27 -4.09 9.09
N SER A 118 2.24 -4.15 9.99
CA SER A 118 2.92 -2.99 10.57
C SER A 118 4.22 -2.59 9.84
N PHE A 119 4.47 -3.13 8.65
CA PHE A 119 5.63 -2.82 7.81
C PHE A 119 5.22 -2.67 6.35
N THR A 120 5.79 -1.67 5.69
CA THR A 120 5.65 -1.40 4.25
C THR A 120 5.92 -2.62 3.39
N MET A 121 7.00 -3.36 3.70
CA MET A 121 7.43 -4.53 2.91
C MET A 121 6.43 -5.70 2.94
N ASP A 122 5.47 -5.69 3.84
CA ASP A 122 4.43 -6.71 3.96
C ASP A 122 3.04 -6.18 3.55
N SER A 123 2.68 -4.98 3.96
CA SER A 123 1.36 -4.40 3.70
C SER A 123 1.14 -4.02 2.22
N ILE A 124 2.14 -3.43 1.55
CA ILE A 124 2.03 -3.10 0.12
C ILE A 124 1.86 -4.36 -0.74
N PRO A 125 2.63 -5.45 -0.57
CA PRO A 125 2.34 -6.69 -1.28
C PRO A 125 0.95 -7.25 -1.02
N MET A 126 0.42 -7.18 0.21
CA MET A 126 -0.95 -7.61 0.50
C MET A 126 -2.03 -6.70 -0.10
N THR A 127 -1.71 -5.45 -0.37
CA THR A 127 -2.58 -4.50 -1.09
C THR A 127 -2.56 -4.72 -2.60
N LEU A 128 -1.39 -4.97 -3.19
CA LEU A 128 -1.19 -5.02 -4.65
C LEU A 128 -1.06 -6.44 -5.22
N SER A 129 -1.25 -7.46 -4.40
CA SER A 129 -1.34 -8.86 -4.83
C SER A 129 -2.30 -9.64 -3.94
N PHE A 130 -2.53 -10.91 -4.26
CA PHE A 130 -3.37 -11.79 -3.44
C PHE A 130 -2.62 -12.41 -2.25
N ASN A 131 -1.52 -11.80 -1.84
CA ASN A 131 -0.82 -12.19 -0.62
C ASN A 131 -1.71 -12.09 0.62
N ILE A 132 -1.41 -12.93 1.59
CA ILE A 132 -2.12 -13.02 2.87
C ILE A 132 -1.10 -13.08 4.02
N PRO A 133 -1.48 -12.79 5.26
CA PRO A 133 -0.57 -12.83 6.41
C PRO A 133 0.13 -14.18 6.60
N GLU A 134 -0.51 -15.28 6.21
CA GLU A 134 -0.02 -16.64 6.40
C GLU A 134 1.07 -17.05 5.41
N SER A 135 1.07 -16.48 4.20
CA SER A 135 1.95 -16.91 3.11
C SER A 135 2.21 -15.83 2.09
N ASN A 136 3.42 -15.86 1.52
CA ASN A 136 3.79 -15.06 0.35
C ASN A 136 3.60 -15.81 -0.98
N ASP A 137 3.01 -16.98 -0.99
CA ASP A 137 2.92 -17.84 -2.17
C ASP A 137 2.22 -17.13 -3.33
N ASN A 138 1.10 -16.49 -3.04
CA ASN A 138 0.29 -15.80 -4.04
C ASN A 138 1.04 -14.64 -4.74
N LEU A 139 2.10 -14.10 -4.12
CA LEU A 139 2.95 -13.10 -4.76
C LEU A 139 3.66 -13.64 -6.01
N PHE A 140 3.96 -14.93 -6.02
CA PHE A 140 4.78 -15.57 -7.07
C PHE A 140 3.96 -16.42 -8.05
N ILE A 141 2.75 -16.81 -7.66
CA ILE A 141 1.92 -17.70 -8.49
C ILE A 141 0.71 -17.01 -9.11
N ASN A 142 0.24 -15.91 -8.54
CA ASN A 142 -0.92 -15.19 -9.04
C ASN A 142 -0.54 -13.79 -9.60
N LYS A 143 -1.26 -13.38 -10.65
CA LYS A 143 -1.16 -12.00 -11.16
C LYS A 143 -1.36 -10.99 -10.03
N SER A 144 -0.45 -10.04 -9.94
CA SER A 144 -0.62 -8.85 -9.11
C SER A 144 -1.66 -7.90 -9.70
N ILE A 145 -2.09 -6.90 -8.93
CA ILE A 145 -2.99 -5.84 -9.39
C ILE A 145 -2.40 -5.10 -10.61
N ILE A 146 -1.08 -4.89 -10.64
CA ILE A 146 -0.37 -4.31 -11.81
C ILE A 146 -0.58 -5.18 -13.05
N GLU A 147 -0.35 -6.49 -12.94
CA GLU A 147 -0.49 -7.41 -14.08
C GLU A 147 -1.96 -7.58 -14.50
N MET A 148 -2.90 -7.55 -13.55
CA MET A 148 -4.33 -7.54 -13.84
C MET A 148 -4.75 -6.26 -14.58
N ALA A 149 -4.24 -5.10 -14.16
CA ALA A 149 -4.49 -3.84 -14.86
C ALA A 149 -4.00 -3.92 -16.30
N LYS A 150 -2.76 -4.40 -16.54
CA LYS A 150 -2.22 -4.62 -17.90
C LYS A 150 -3.08 -5.58 -18.73
N TYR A 151 -3.53 -6.69 -18.15
CA TYR A 151 -4.39 -7.65 -18.82
C TYR A 151 -5.73 -7.02 -19.30
N ASN A 152 -6.27 -6.06 -18.54
CA ASN A 152 -7.45 -5.27 -18.95
C ASN A 152 -7.10 -3.97 -19.69
N ASN A 153 -5.96 -3.93 -20.35
CA ASN A 153 -5.48 -2.83 -21.23
C ASN A 153 -5.27 -1.49 -20.52
N TYR A 154 -4.97 -1.49 -19.23
CA TYR A 154 -4.47 -0.31 -18.54
C TYR A 154 -2.97 -0.18 -18.76
N LYS A 155 -2.50 1.01 -19.09
CA LYS A 155 -1.10 1.37 -18.90
C LYS A 155 -0.83 1.63 -17.43
N THR A 156 0.24 1.05 -16.91
CA THR A 156 0.50 1.00 -15.47
C THR A 156 1.70 1.85 -15.08
N TYR A 157 1.54 2.59 -13.98
CA TYR A 157 2.55 3.50 -13.46
C TYR A 157 2.81 3.21 -11.99
N TRP A 158 4.09 3.21 -11.63
CA TRP A 158 4.56 3.26 -10.26
C TRP A 158 5.34 4.55 -10.06
N LEU A 159 4.75 5.51 -9.36
CA LEU A 159 5.36 6.80 -9.05
C LEU A 159 5.65 6.86 -7.56
N ALA A 160 6.85 7.25 -7.15
CA ALA A 160 7.21 7.26 -5.73
C ALA A 160 8.19 8.39 -5.38
N SER A 161 8.16 8.81 -4.13
CA SER A 161 9.09 9.82 -3.60
C SER A 161 10.48 9.27 -3.31
N TYR A 162 10.66 7.94 -3.29
CA TYR A 162 11.96 7.35 -2.99
C TYR A 162 12.19 6.05 -3.77
N ARG A 163 13.48 5.79 -4.04
CA ARG A 163 13.92 4.66 -4.87
C ARG A 163 14.20 3.39 -4.07
N GLN A 164 14.23 3.49 -2.73
CA GLN A 164 14.53 2.35 -1.87
C GLN A 164 13.50 1.25 -2.06
N GLY A 165 13.99 0.02 -2.12
CA GLY A 165 13.14 -1.17 -2.24
C GLY A 165 12.74 -1.55 -3.67
N ILE A 166 12.84 -0.66 -4.64
CA ILE A 166 12.55 -0.96 -6.04
C ILE A 166 13.84 -1.28 -6.81
N LYS A 167 14.93 -0.57 -6.48
CA LYS A 167 16.27 -0.83 -7.02
C LYS A 167 17.15 -1.41 -5.90
N GLY A 168 17.42 -2.70 -5.96
CA GLY A 168 18.28 -3.41 -5.00
C GLY A 168 17.57 -4.50 -4.20
N SER A 169 18.34 -5.36 -3.53
CA SER A 169 17.87 -6.57 -2.86
C SER A 169 17.14 -6.32 -1.53
N SER A 170 17.14 -5.10 -0.99
CA SER A 170 16.74 -4.86 0.39
C SER A 170 15.23 -4.89 0.65
N ASN A 171 14.37 -4.60 -0.36
CA ASN A 171 12.91 -4.56 -0.19
C ASN A 171 12.20 -5.22 -1.37
N ALA A 172 12.49 -6.45 -1.50
CA ALA A 172 12.25 -7.22 -2.67
C ALA A 172 10.78 -7.44 -2.99
N LYS A 173 9.90 -7.61 -1.98
CA LYS A 173 8.49 -8.00 -2.21
C LYS A 173 7.71 -6.96 -3.02
N PHE A 174 7.63 -5.72 -2.57
CA PHE A 174 6.89 -4.71 -3.33
C PHE A 174 7.66 -4.25 -4.58
N GLY A 175 9.00 -4.28 -4.54
CA GLY A 175 9.82 -4.05 -5.72
C GLY A 175 9.61 -5.09 -6.82
N PHE A 176 9.32 -6.35 -6.47
CA PHE A 176 8.92 -7.39 -7.42
C PHE A 176 7.64 -7.01 -8.16
N ILE A 177 6.63 -6.46 -7.45
CA ILE A 177 5.39 -5.99 -8.06
C ILE A 177 5.66 -4.72 -8.90
N ALA A 178 6.40 -3.75 -8.34
CA ALA A 178 6.69 -2.48 -9.00
C ALA A 178 7.35 -2.67 -10.37
N ARG A 179 8.31 -3.61 -10.47
CA ARG A 179 9.05 -3.88 -11.72
C ARG A 179 8.20 -4.43 -12.86
N LYS A 180 6.96 -4.85 -12.58
CA LYS A 180 5.98 -5.27 -13.59
C LYS A 180 5.17 -4.12 -14.18
N SER A 181 5.31 -2.90 -13.63
CA SER A 181 4.70 -1.69 -14.17
C SER A 181 5.35 -1.27 -15.49
N ASP A 182 4.55 -0.70 -16.40
CA ASP A 182 5.06 -0.17 -17.68
C ASP A 182 5.97 1.04 -17.48
N VAL A 183 5.68 1.83 -16.44
CA VAL A 183 6.46 3.01 -16.06
C VAL A 183 6.76 2.95 -14.57
N ILE A 184 8.04 3.12 -14.22
CA ILE A 184 8.50 3.29 -12.85
C ILE A 184 9.31 4.57 -12.80
N ASP A 185 8.85 5.55 -12.05
CA ASP A 185 9.55 6.82 -11.91
C ASP A 185 9.49 7.38 -10.49
N PHE A 186 10.45 8.24 -10.19
CA PHE A 186 10.65 8.79 -8.85
C PHE A 186 10.81 10.30 -8.94
N THR A 187 10.29 11.02 -7.96
CA THR A 187 10.70 12.41 -7.84
C THR A 187 12.12 12.46 -7.25
N ASP A 188 12.97 13.32 -7.85
CA ASP A 188 14.31 13.59 -7.30
C ASP A 188 14.26 14.68 -6.22
N LYS A 189 13.08 15.25 -5.98
CA LYS A 189 12.83 16.28 -4.97
C LYS A 189 12.40 15.63 -3.65
N ILE A 190 12.76 16.25 -2.54
CA ILE A 190 12.61 15.66 -1.20
C ILE A 190 11.14 15.54 -0.74
N HIS A 191 10.24 16.42 -1.21
CA HIS A 191 8.87 16.51 -0.72
C HIS A 191 7.86 15.84 -1.65
N ASP A 192 6.90 15.13 -1.07
CA ASP A 192 5.85 14.38 -1.76
C ASP A 192 4.98 15.23 -2.69
N ILE A 193 4.80 16.52 -2.39
CA ILE A 193 4.03 17.44 -3.24
C ILE A 193 4.51 17.44 -4.71
N ASN A 194 5.77 17.14 -4.95
CA ASN A 194 6.36 17.08 -6.29
C ASN A 194 5.89 15.86 -7.12
N LEU A 195 5.26 14.86 -6.48
CA LEU A 195 4.62 13.77 -7.20
C LEU A 195 3.44 14.23 -8.04
N SER A 196 2.77 15.33 -7.67
CA SER A 196 1.72 15.93 -8.49
C SER A 196 2.27 16.46 -9.83
N GLU A 197 3.46 17.09 -9.82
CA GLU A 197 4.13 17.56 -11.04
C GLU A 197 4.55 16.38 -11.94
N LEU A 198 5.08 15.31 -11.31
CA LEU A 198 5.47 14.09 -12.01
C LEU A 198 4.25 13.41 -12.66
N LEU A 199 3.15 13.28 -11.92
CA LEU A 199 1.88 12.77 -12.40
C LEU A 199 1.36 13.58 -13.59
N GLU A 200 1.35 14.93 -13.47
CA GLU A 200 0.91 15.82 -14.55
C GLU A 200 1.71 15.63 -15.83
N GLN A 201 3.04 15.47 -15.73
CA GLN A 201 3.89 15.21 -16.88
C GLN A 201 3.47 13.94 -17.64
N TYR A 202 3.15 12.85 -16.92
CA TYR A 202 2.71 11.61 -17.53
C TYR A 202 1.29 11.73 -18.10
N LEU A 203 0.34 12.30 -17.38
CA LEU A 203 -1.03 12.46 -17.89
C LEU A 203 -1.10 13.38 -19.11
N LYS A 204 -0.22 14.37 -19.19
CA LYS A 204 -0.13 15.28 -20.35
C LYS A 204 0.49 14.62 -21.60
N LYS A 205 1.47 13.74 -21.41
CA LYS A 205 2.25 13.15 -22.52
C LYS A 205 1.67 11.84 -23.04
N ASP A 206 0.94 11.11 -22.20
CA ASP A 206 0.52 9.75 -22.50
C ASP A 206 -0.96 9.68 -22.86
N ASN A 207 -1.23 9.25 -24.10
CA ASN A 207 -2.57 9.13 -24.68
C ASN A 207 -3.20 7.75 -24.45
N ALA A 208 -2.63 6.87 -23.62
CA ALA A 208 -3.27 5.60 -23.30
C ALA A 208 -4.68 5.83 -22.75
N PRO A 209 -5.71 5.13 -23.28
CA PRO A 209 -7.10 5.38 -22.91
C PRO A 209 -7.42 4.99 -21.47
N LYS A 210 -6.71 3.99 -20.93
CA LYS A 210 -6.87 3.52 -19.56
C LYS A 210 -5.52 3.56 -18.84
N LYS A 211 -5.51 4.05 -17.59
CA LYS A 211 -4.31 4.14 -16.77
C LYS A 211 -4.59 3.66 -15.34
N PHE A 212 -3.72 2.81 -14.82
CA PHE A 212 -3.63 2.49 -13.41
C PHE A 212 -2.36 3.10 -12.83
N ILE A 213 -2.51 3.96 -11.82
CA ILE A 213 -1.40 4.70 -11.24
C ILE A 213 -1.31 4.41 -9.76
N PHE A 214 -0.21 3.80 -9.35
CA PHE A 214 0.16 3.66 -7.96
C PHE A 214 1.14 4.77 -7.60
N ILE A 215 0.80 5.56 -6.57
CA ILE A 215 1.62 6.65 -6.06
C ILE A 215 2.00 6.32 -4.64
N HIS A 216 3.31 6.18 -4.36
CA HIS A 216 3.82 5.86 -3.04
C HIS A 216 4.50 7.08 -2.44
N LEU A 217 3.90 7.63 -1.40
CA LEU A 217 4.41 8.79 -0.68
C LEU A 217 5.54 8.37 0.27
N ARG A 218 6.41 9.30 0.61
CA ARG A 218 7.28 9.20 1.77
C ARG A 218 6.48 9.39 3.06
N GLY A 219 5.44 10.19 3.00
CA GLY A 219 4.48 10.42 4.07
C GLY A 219 5.12 10.82 5.40
N SER A 220 4.72 10.13 6.46
CA SER A 220 5.16 10.38 7.83
C SER A 220 6.30 9.44 8.29
N HIS A 221 7.10 8.91 7.36
CA HIS A 221 8.27 8.10 7.71
C HIS A 221 9.34 8.92 8.46
N GLN A 222 9.92 8.33 9.50
CA GLN A 222 11.01 8.96 10.25
C GLN A 222 12.28 9.16 9.39
N PRO A 223 13.09 10.21 9.60
CA PRO A 223 12.83 11.34 10.49
C PRO A 223 11.73 12.24 9.93
N TYR A 224 10.77 12.64 10.77
CA TYR A 224 9.59 13.42 10.36
C TYR A 224 9.96 14.77 9.76
N SER A 225 11.06 15.38 10.24
CA SER A 225 11.56 16.69 9.75
C SER A 225 11.81 16.74 8.24
N ASP A 226 11.97 15.61 7.59
CA ASP A 226 12.17 15.52 6.14
C ASP A 226 10.84 15.42 5.36
N GLY A 227 9.71 15.21 6.04
CA GLY A 227 8.40 14.92 5.45
C GLY A 227 7.49 16.14 5.26
N TYR A 228 7.95 17.37 5.57
CA TYR A 228 7.17 18.60 5.45
C TYR A 228 8.05 19.80 5.04
N ASP A 229 7.43 20.89 4.62
CA ASP A 229 8.11 22.10 4.20
C ASP A 229 7.73 23.33 5.06
N GLU A 230 8.25 24.50 4.71
CA GLU A 230 8.03 25.73 5.43
C GLU A 230 6.55 26.22 5.39
N ILE A 231 5.81 25.83 4.34
CA ILE A 231 4.38 26.15 4.23
C ILE A 231 3.60 25.41 5.32
N ASP A 232 3.97 24.17 5.63
CA ASP A 232 3.33 23.37 6.66
C ASP A 232 3.59 23.97 8.05
N LYS A 233 4.81 24.42 8.33
CA LYS A 233 5.16 25.13 9.58
C LYS A 233 4.38 26.43 9.76
N GLN A 234 4.23 27.19 8.68
CA GLN A 234 3.47 28.45 8.73
C GLN A 234 1.97 28.20 8.94
N ALA A 235 1.43 27.14 8.36
CA ALA A 235 0.04 26.76 8.53
C ALA A 235 -0.28 26.23 9.94
N LEU A 236 0.65 25.50 10.55
CA LEU A 236 0.50 24.87 11.86
C LEU A 236 1.71 25.16 12.77
N PRO A 237 1.91 26.40 13.21
CA PRO A 237 3.13 26.82 13.91
C PRO A 237 3.37 26.12 15.26
N ASP A 238 2.29 25.64 15.91
CA ASP A 238 2.34 24.97 17.22
C ASP A 238 2.19 23.43 17.09
N ALA A 239 2.33 22.87 15.87
CA ALA A 239 2.23 21.45 15.64
C ALA A 239 3.58 20.76 15.88
N GLU A 240 3.53 19.50 16.30
CA GLU A 240 4.72 18.63 16.29
C GLU A 240 5.07 18.17 14.87
N ASP A 241 6.30 17.76 14.64
CA ASP A 241 6.80 17.37 13.31
C ASP A 241 5.92 16.32 12.62
N TYR A 242 5.38 15.36 13.38
CA TYR A 242 4.49 14.35 12.82
C TYR A 242 3.19 14.96 12.26
N ASP A 243 2.56 15.89 12.97
CA ASP A 243 1.36 16.59 12.50
C ASP A 243 1.65 17.42 11.23
N LEU A 244 2.85 17.99 11.12
CA LEU A 244 3.30 18.71 9.93
C LEU A 244 3.44 17.78 8.72
N THR A 245 3.90 16.54 8.90
CA THR A 245 3.95 15.55 7.81
C THR A 245 2.56 15.17 7.33
N ILE A 246 1.58 15.06 8.24
CA ILE A 246 0.18 14.81 7.88
C ILE A 246 -0.41 15.99 7.09
N HIS A 247 -0.11 17.25 7.50
CA HIS A 247 -0.53 18.43 6.75
C HIS A 247 0.13 18.49 5.36
N HIS A 248 1.40 18.10 5.23
CA HIS A 248 2.07 17.98 3.93
C HIS A 248 1.40 16.94 3.03
N THR A 249 1.00 15.81 3.61
CA THR A 249 0.23 14.78 2.91
C THR A 249 -1.13 15.30 2.43
N ASP A 250 -1.82 16.12 3.24
CA ASP A 250 -3.09 16.77 2.87
C ASP A 250 -2.94 17.62 1.59
N ARG A 251 -1.93 18.47 1.56
CA ARG A 251 -1.61 19.30 0.39
C ARG A 251 -1.22 18.47 -0.82
N THR A 252 -0.45 17.41 -0.61
CA THR A 252 0.00 16.49 -1.66
C THR A 252 -1.19 15.77 -2.31
N VAL A 253 -2.07 15.18 -1.50
CA VAL A 253 -3.24 14.47 -1.99
C VAL A 253 -4.18 15.40 -2.74
N LYS A 254 -4.38 16.64 -2.23
CA LYS A 254 -5.17 17.66 -2.95
C LYS A 254 -4.56 18.01 -4.30
N ALA A 255 -3.24 18.23 -4.37
CA ALA A 255 -2.56 18.53 -5.63
C ALA A 255 -2.66 17.38 -6.65
N ILE A 256 -2.52 16.12 -6.20
CA ILE A 256 -2.74 14.94 -7.04
C ILE A 256 -4.18 14.90 -7.54
N TYR A 257 -5.17 15.11 -6.65
CA TYR A 257 -6.59 15.17 -7.04
C TYR A 257 -6.84 16.23 -8.12
N ASP A 258 -6.28 17.43 -7.97
CA ASP A 258 -6.46 18.51 -8.93
C ASP A 258 -5.91 18.15 -10.32
N VAL A 259 -4.77 17.49 -10.35
CA VAL A 259 -4.18 16.96 -11.58
C VAL A 259 -5.07 15.89 -12.21
N VAL A 260 -5.52 14.90 -11.43
CA VAL A 260 -6.42 13.85 -11.92
C VAL A 260 -7.71 14.45 -12.48
N ASN A 261 -8.36 15.35 -11.74
CA ASN A 261 -9.63 15.98 -12.16
C ASN A 261 -9.47 16.88 -13.41
N LYS A 262 -8.27 17.42 -13.61
CA LYS A 262 -7.92 18.22 -14.81
C LYS A 262 -7.83 17.34 -16.07
N TYR A 263 -7.26 16.14 -15.96
CA TYR A 263 -6.92 15.30 -17.11
C TYR A 263 -7.89 14.13 -17.36
N SER A 264 -8.76 13.79 -16.42
CA SER A 264 -9.76 12.74 -16.57
C SER A 264 -11.14 13.18 -16.10
N ARG A 265 -12.19 12.64 -16.75
CA ARG A 265 -13.59 12.80 -16.35
C ARG A 265 -14.20 11.51 -15.82
N ASN A 266 -13.51 10.40 -15.98
CA ASN A 266 -13.92 9.08 -15.52
C ASN A 266 -12.78 8.46 -14.72
N TYR A 267 -12.79 8.67 -13.40
CA TYR A 267 -11.72 8.24 -12.51
C TYR A 267 -12.23 7.76 -11.15
N SER A 268 -11.41 6.94 -10.52
CA SER A 268 -11.48 6.62 -9.09
C SER A 268 -10.13 6.89 -8.43
N ILE A 269 -10.16 7.47 -7.23
CA ILE A 269 -8.98 7.71 -6.39
C ILE A 269 -9.22 7.06 -5.03
N ILE A 270 -8.26 6.25 -4.60
CA ILE A 270 -8.14 5.77 -3.22
C ILE A 270 -6.94 6.47 -2.58
N TYR A 271 -7.13 6.98 -1.38
CA TYR A 271 -6.06 7.31 -0.45
C TYR A 271 -6.15 6.39 0.77
N THR A 272 -5.06 5.71 1.09
CA THR A 272 -4.89 4.94 2.33
C THR A 272 -3.41 4.94 2.71
N SER A 273 -3.05 4.35 3.85
CA SER A 273 -1.65 4.16 4.24
C SER A 273 -1.28 2.68 4.25
N ASP A 274 -0.01 2.42 4.09
CA ASP A 274 0.56 1.07 4.22
C ASP A 274 0.48 0.56 5.66
N HIS A 275 0.76 1.40 6.65
CA HIS A 275 0.55 1.18 8.08
C HIS A 275 0.40 2.52 8.82
N GLY A 276 0.04 2.45 10.10
CA GLY A 276 0.05 3.59 11.00
C GLY A 276 1.42 3.76 11.69
N GLU A 277 1.45 4.57 12.74
CA GLU A 277 2.67 4.91 13.47
C GLU A 277 2.39 5.07 14.97
N ILE A 278 3.22 4.52 15.82
CA ILE A 278 3.27 4.92 17.22
C ILE A 278 4.15 6.17 17.27
N VAL A 279 3.52 7.34 17.27
CA VAL A 279 4.19 8.64 17.09
C VAL A 279 5.37 8.80 18.06
N ASN A 280 6.52 9.22 17.52
CA ASN A 280 7.81 9.36 18.23
C ASN A 280 8.45 8.05 18.72
N VAL A 281 7.85 6.89 18.42
CA VAL A 281 8.38 5.56 18.75
C VAL A 281 8.77 4.81 17.48
N GLY A 282 7.83 4.69 16.54
CA GLY A 282 8.01 3.97 15.29
C GLY A 282 6.88 2.96 15.02
N HIS A 283 7.15 2.04 14.12
CA HIS A 283 6.26 0.96 13.72
C HIS A 283 6.99 -0.40 13.73
N GLY A 284 6.29 -1.50 13.49
CA GLY A 284 6.87 -2.84 13.60
C GLY A 284 7.16 -3.26 15.04
N MET A 285 6.49 -2.65 16.00
CA MET A 285 6.62 -2.98 17.41
C MET A 285 5.81 -4.24 17.76
N SER A 286 6.19 -4.92 18.82
CA SER A 286 5.48 -6.10 19.31
C SER A 286 4.09 -5.78 19.87
N SER A 287 3.84 -4.52 20.25
CA SER A 287 2.58 -4.01 20.79
C SER A 287 2.31 -2.60 20.27
N GLY A 288 1.08 -2.11 20.51
CA GLY A 288 0.63 -0.78 20.11
C GLY A 288 -0.26 -0.83 18.87
N ILE A 289 -1.54 -0.49 19.07
CA ILE A 289 -2.55 -0.55 18.02
C ILE A 289 -2.38 0.52 16.95
N ASP A 290 -1.80 1.68 17.29
CA ASP A 290 -1.67 2.83 16.42
C ASP A 290 -0.90 2.53 15.11
N GLN A 291 0.04 1.58 15.16
CA GLN A 291 0.78 1.13 13.97
C GLN A 291 -0.08 0.40 12.93
N PHE A 292 -1.33 0.07 13.26
CA PHE A 292 -2.29 -0.55 12.34
C PHE A 292 -3.43 0.39 11.94
N LEU A 293 -3.74 1.44 12.72
CA LEU A 293 -4.88 2.32 12.47
C LEU A 293 -4.56 3.35 11.38
N ILE A 294 -5.18 3.19 10.21
CA ILE A 294 -4.88 3.99 9.01
C ILE A 294 -6.10 4.74 8.50
N PRO A 295 -5.90 5.87 7.79
CA PRO A 295 -6.97 6.52 7.03
C PRO A 295 -7.35 5.69 5.80
N PHE A 296 -8.62 5.79 5.39
CA PHE A 296 -9.10 5.31 4.09
C PHE A 296 -10.09 6.31 3.54
N MET A 297 -9.77 6.88 2.38
CA MET A 297 -10.62 7.84 1.68
C MET A 297 -10.77 7.44 0.22
N PHE A 298 -11.96 7.65 -0.32
CA PHE A 298 -12.31 7.26 -1.67
C PHE A 298 -13.12 8.33 -2.37
N ILE A 299 -12.89 8.53 -3.65
CA ILE A 299 -13.74 9.33 -4.53
C ILE A 299 -13.77 8.70 -5.92
N SER A 300 -14.96 8.66 -6.51
CA SER A 300 -15.14 8.22 -7.89
C SER A 300 -16.15 9.12 -8.61
N THR A 301 -15.88 9.34 -9.89
CA THR A 301 -16.85 9.98 -10.80
C THR A 301 -17.78 8.95 -11.45
N ASN A 302 -17.53 7.66 -11.23
CA ASN A 302 -18.35 6.56 -11.72
C ASN A 302 -19.41 6.19 -10.68
N ASN A 303 -20.68 6.44 -10.97
CA ASN A 303 -21.80 6.21 -10.05
C ASN A 303 -21.95 4.74 -9.58
N ARG A 304 -21.22 3.81 -10.16
CA ARG A 304 -21.18 2.40 -9.72
C ARG A 304 -20.30 2.20 -8.49
N PHE A 305 -19.37 3.11 -8.26
CA PHE A 305 -18.40 3.05 -7.19
C PHE A 305 -18.64 4.22 -6.24
N ASP A 306 -19.57 4.05 -5.34
CA ASP A 306 -19.92 5.00 -4.30
C ASP A 306 -19.41 4.57 -2.92
N CYS A 307 -19.84 5.28 -1.88
CA CYS A 307 -19.46 4.93 -0.50
C CYS A 307 -20.00 3.55 -0.09
N GLN A 308 -21.17 3.14 -0.59
CA GLN A 308 -21.75 1.82 -0.27
C GLN A 308 -20.92 0.70 -0.89
N PHE A 309 -20.35 0.93 -2.08
CA PHE A 309 -19.42 0.02 -2.69
C PHE A 309 -18.23 -0.24 -1.75
N ILE A 310 -17.58 0.79 -1.22
CA ILE A 310 -16.46 0.62 -0.27
C ILE A 310 -16.93 -0.05 1.03
N GLU A 311 -18.06 0.38 1.59
CA GLU A 311 -18.62 -0.19 2.82
C GLU A 311 -19.00 -1.68 2.68
N SER A 312 -19.27 -2.16 1.47
CA SER A 312 -19.55 -3.58 1.22
C SER A 312 -18.36 -4.52 1.53
N PHE A 313 -17.15 -3.97 1.56
CA PHE A 313 -15.93 -4.69 1.93
C PHE A 313 -15.64 -4.70 3.43
N ARG A 314 -16.43 -3.98 4.23
CA ARG A 314 -16.30 -3.97 5.68
C ARG A 314 -16.67 -5.34 6.26
N SER A 315 -15.85 -5.82 7.16
CA SER A 315 -16.08 -7.08 7.86
C SER A 315 -17.24 -6.95 8.88
N SER A 316 -17.77 -8.08 9.33
CA SER A 316 -18.81 -8.12 10.37
C SER A 316 -18.34 -7.56 11.73
N ASN A 317 -17.04 -7.44 11.95
CA ASN A 317 -16.46 -6.81 13.13
C ASN A 317 -16.50 -5.27 13.12
N GLY A 318 -16.95 -4.66 12.01
CA GLY A 318 -17.07 -3.22 11.85
C GLY A 318 -15.81 -2.52 11.32
N TYR A 319 -14.77 -3.26 10.92
CA TYR A 319 -13.54 -2.70 10.36
C TYR A 319 -13.41 -2.95 8.84
N LEU A 320 -12.77 -2.01 8.16
CA LEU A 320 -12.29 -2.19 6.79
C LEU A 320 -10.80 -2.58 6.85
N SER A 321 -10.53 -3.82 6.50
CA SER A 321 -9.16 -4.37 6.51
C SER A 321 -8.38 -3.96 5.28
N GLY A 322 -7.09 -3.67 5.43
CA GLY A 322 -6.15 -3.46 4.31
C GLY A 322 -6.06 -4.66 3.36
N LEU A 323 -6.43 -5.86 3.82
CA LEU A 323 -6.53 -7.06 2.96
C LEU A 323 -7.62 -6.92 1.89
N MET A 324 -8.59 -6.03 2.08
CA MET A 324 -9.68 -5.81 1.11
C MET A 324 -9.25 -4.91 -0.07
N ASN A 325 -8.14 -4.19 0.05
CA ASN A 325 -7.67 -3.26 -0.99
C ASN A 325 -7.50 -3.95 -2.35
N LYS A 326 -6.95 -5.16 -2.39
CA LYS A 326 -6.80 -5.94 -3.63
C LYS A 326 -8.13 -6.26 -4.31
N TYR A 327 -9.18 -6.52 -3.55
CA TYR A 327 -10.51 -6.80 -4.09
C TYR A 327 -11.22 -5.53 -4.56
N ILE A 328 -11.10 -4.43 -3.81
CA ILE A 328 -11.58 -3.10 -4.22
C ILE A 328 -10.91 -2.69 -5.53
N LEU A 329 -9.58 -2.77 -5.61
CA LEU A 329 -8.82 -2.45 -6.82
C LEU A 329 -9.20 -3.35 -8.00
N SER A 330 -9.37 -4.65 -7.76
CA SER A 330 -9.82 -5.57 -8.81
C SER A 330 -11.16 -5.16 -9.41
N ASN A 331 -12.13 -4.77 -8.57
CA ASN A 331 -13.44 -4.28 -9.04
C ASN A 331 -13.30 -2.97 -9.85
N LEU A 332 -12.49 -2.01 -9.37
CA LEU A 332 -12.24 -0.76 -10.08
C LEU A 332 -11.58 -1.00 -11.45
N LEU A 333 -10.77 -2.05 -11.57
CA LEU A 333 -10.15 -2.47 -12.82
C LEU A 333 -11.08 -3.33 -13.71
N GLY A 334 -12.35 -3.52 -13.32
CA GLY A 334 -13.37 -4.20 -14.11
C GLY A 334 -13.55 -5.68 -13.83
N TYR A 335 -12.86 -6.25 -12.85
CA TYR A 335 -13.01 -7.65 -12.49
C TYR A 335 -14.16 -7.83 -11.50
N GLN A 336 -14.88 -8.92 -11.63
CA GLN A 336 -15.78 -9.41 -10.60
C GLN A 336 -15.02 -10.33 -9.65
N ILE A 337 -15.41 -10.31 -8.38
CA ILE A 337 -14.82 -11.16 -7.35
C ILE A 337 -15.86 -12.20 -6.92
N ASP A 338 -15.42 -13.45 -6.77
CA ASP A 338 -16.25 -14.51 -6.20
C ASP A 338 -16.72 -14.12 -4.79
N GLN A 339 -18.04 -14.01 -4.64
CA GLN A 339 -18.64 -13.50 -3.40
C GLN A 339 -18.39 -14.41 -2.21
N ALA A 340 -18.33 -15.74 -2.41
CA ALA A 340 -18.09 -16.67 -1.32
C ALA A 340 -16.65 -16.57 -0.80
N ILE A 341 -15.68 -16.37 -1.71
CA ILE A 341 -14.28 -16.13 -1.34
C ILE A 341 -14.15 -14.79 -0.65
N LEU A 342 -14.77 -13.73 -1.20
CA LEU A 342 -14.74 -12.39 -0.61
C LEU A 342 -15.32 -12.38 0.81
N ASP A 343 -16.48 -13.00 1.03
CA ASP A 343 -17.12 -13.04 2.33
C ASP A 343 -16.30 -13.83 3.36
N LYS A 344 -15.65 -14.90 2.93
CA LYS A 344 -14.72 -15.65 3.78
C LYS A 344 -13.52 -14.79 4.18
N GLU A 345 -12.85 -14.14 3.22
CA GLU A 345 -11.67 -13.31 3.49
C GLU A 345 -12.01 -12.08 4.33
N LYS A 346 -13.12 -11.41 4.02
CA LYS A 346 -13.61 -10.24 4.76
C LYS A 346 -13.89 -10.56 6.23
N ASN A 347 -14.47 -11.72 6.52
CA ASN A 347 -14.81 -12.12 7.89
C ASN A 347 -13.67 -12.85 8.62
N ASN A 348 -12.61 -13.21 7.91
CA ASN A 348 -11.35 -13.68 8.50
C ASN A 348 -10.34 -12.51 8.58
N ASP A 349 -10.74 -11.44 9.29
CA ASP A 349 -9.98 -10.20 9.39
C ASP A 349 -8.77 -10.37 10.30
N ARG A 350 -7.60 -10.46 9.70
CA ARG A 350 -6.34 -10.76 10.37
C ARG A 350 -5.20 -9.86 9.91
N ILE A 351 -4.21 -9.72 10.75
CA ILE A 351 -3.00 -8.91 10.53
C ILE A 351 -1.75 -9.75 10.66
N LEU A 352 -0.68 -9.31 10.02
CA LEU A 352 0.67 -9.85 10.18
C LEU A 352 1.45 -8.98 11.19
N LEU A 353 1.90 -9.61 12.27
CA LEU A 353 2.69 -8.96 13.31
C LEU A 353 4.19 -8.89 12.93
N SER A 354 4.95 -8.10 13.67
CA SER A 354 6.39 -7.92 13.46
C SER A 354 7.21 -9.20 13.64
N ASP A 355 6.78 -10.10 14.52
CA ASP A 355 7.38 -11.41 14.78
C ASP A 355 6.97 -12.49 13.76
N ARG A 356 6.25 -12.09 12.69
CA ARG A 356 5.76 -12.97 11.62
C ARG A 356 4.59 -13.88 12.00
N GLN A 357 4.01 -13.71 13.18
CA GLN A 357 2.76 -14.36 13.51
C GLN A 357 1.57 -13.60 12.88
N ASN A 358 0.53 -14.32 12.54
CA ASN A 358 -0.75 -13.71 12.18
C ASN A 358 -1.71 -13.82 13.36
N MET A 359 -2.60 -12.85 13.46
CA MET A 359 -3.60 -12.77 14.52
C MET A 359 -4.88 -12.12 13.99
N LEU A 360 -6.04 -12.50 14.49
CA LEU A 360 -7.27 -11.75 14.23
C LEU A 360 -7.10 -10.31 14.74
N PHE A 361 -7.53 -9.34 13.94
CA PHE A 361 -7.38 -7.93 14.31
C PHE A 361 -8.10 -7.58 15.61
N LEU A 362 -9.29 -8.13 15.85
CA LEU A 362 -10.01 -7.91 17.11
C LEU A 362 -9.26 -8.46 18.32
N ASP A 363 -8.64 -9.63 18.21
CA ASP A 363 -7.86 -10.22 19.31
C ASP A 363 -6.64 -9.31 19.64
N TYR A 364 -5.97 -8.80 18.59
CA TYR A 364 -4.88 -7.85 18.77
C TYR A 364 -5.35 -6.53 19.40
N LEU A 365 -6.51 -6.02 18.96
CA LEU A 365 -7.12 -4.84 19.54
C LEU A 365 -7.43 -5.00 21.02
N GLU A 366 -7.97 -6.14 21.43
CA GLU A 366 -8.28 -6.45 22.84
C GLU A 366 -7.02 -6.56 23.69
N LEU A 367 -5.98 -7.23 23.18
CA LEU A 367 -4.69 -7.35 23.89
C LEU A 367 -4.02 -5.99 24.11
N ASN A 368 -4.25 -5.01 23.24
CA ASN A 368 -3.64 -3.68 23.32
C ASN A 368 -4.56 -2.60 23.93
N LYS A 369 -5.78 -2.98 24.39
CA LYS A 369 -6.68 -2.10 25.15
C LYS A 369 -6.42 -2.13 26.64
N GLN A 370 -5.63 -3.09 27.13
CA GLN A 370 -5.29 -3.15 28.55
C GLN A 370 -4.20 -2.12 28.86
N PRO A 371 -4.36 -1.34 29.92
CA PRO A 371 -3.48 -0.24 30.30
C PRO A 371 -2.08 -0.67 30.68
#